data_33e1daeebd6e5fa440d3a9b1be14262f
#
_entry.id   33e1daeebd6e5fa440d3a9b1be14262f
#
_cell.length_a   1.000
_cell.length_b   1.000
_cell.length_c   1.000
_cell.angle_alpha   90.00
_cell.angle_beta   90.00
_cell.angle_gamma   90.00
#
_symmetry.space_group_name_H-M   'P 1'
#
loop_
_entity.id
_entity.type
_entity.pdbx_description
1 polymer ?
#
loop_
_entity_poly.entity_id
_entity_poly.type
_entity_poly.pdbx_seq_one_letter_code
_entity_poly.pdbx_strand_id
1 'polypeptide(L)'
;MVFQNGLRQDYNASISGATERVNYYFSLGYINNEGAVQGNEYNAFRSNMKINAKITDWLEVGANVNFQDRSDGDIQVSLGSNYWDNNMLRNSPYASMYDNNGNYEQYPMSGLPTNGGYNYYFDRQYYDLEKGYTVLNTIFNAKITLPAGFSYQFNIAPRYQWFYDRYWMSADLPNASAADRGVNRGWSKNFDWNLNNTITWDKIFGEHHFTATLVQEAEEHRYWSDNVNARNITPSDALGFHYTQGANKTQSGFSTNDTHYTAASYLGRLFYSFKDRYMFTGTFRRDGYSGFGSNNPWGNFGSVGLSWVFSEENFMSDAHDWMDMGKLRLSWGTNGNREFGDVYSTLSNLSLAGGSMVYYQNGNSNVVNPLYMSRLAAPNLEWEKTKAWNIGLDFSIFVMEDLLLTWIII
;
A
#
# COMPACT_ATOMS: atom_id res chain seq x y z
N MET A 1 20.21 -27.95 4.60
CA MET A 1 20.07 -27.12 3.38
C MET A 1 18.93 -26.16 3.61
N VAL A 2 19.11 -24.87 3.40
CA VAL A 2 18.09 -23.82 3.68
C VAL A 2 17.09 -23.69 2.55
N PHE A 3 17.46 -24.11 1.35
CA PHE A 3 16.60 -24.10 0.17
C PHE A 3 15.84 -25.40 -0.02
N GLN A 4 14.64 -25.23 -0.53
CA GLN A 4 13.75 -26.30 -0.97
C GLN A 4 13.14 -25.98 -2.33
N ASN A 5 12.52 -26.97 -2.94
CA ASN A 5 11.67 -26.71 -4.08
C ASN A 5 10.39 -26.03 -3.57
N GLY A 6 10.21 -24.77 -3.97
CA GLY A 6 8.98 -24.04 -3.66
C GLY A 6 7.80 -24.66 -4.42
N LEU A 7 6.64 -24.74 -3.75
CA LEU A 7 5.38 -25.20 -4.35
C LEU A 7 4.30 -24.15 -4.12
N ARG A 8 3.67 -23.72 -5.19
CA ARG A 8 2.49 -22.85 -5.11
C ARG A 8 1.27 -23.61 -5.64
N GLN A 9 0.27 -23.70 -4.79
CA GLN A 9 -1.04 -24.26 -5.10
C GLN A 9 -2.08 -23.14 -5.01
N ASP A 10 -2.88 -22.96 -6.05
CA ASP A 10 -3.91 -21.93 -6.12
C ASP A 10 -5.21 -22.60 -6.60
N TYR A 11 -6.16 -22.72 -5.69
CA TYR A 11 -7.47 -23.27 -5.96
C TYR A 11 -8.48 -22.15 -6.02
N ASN A 12 -9.26 -22.08 -7.08
CA ASN A 12 -10.30 -21.08 -7.25
C ASN A 12 -11.54 -21.68 -7.86
N ALA A 13 -12.67 -21.41 -7.23
CA ALA A 13 -13.98 -21.74 -7.76
C ALA A 13 -14.78 -20.45 -7.93
N SER A 14 -15.46 -20.28 -9.05
CA SER A 14 -16.26 -19.10 -9.30
C SER A 14 -17.58 -19.44 -9.98
N ILE A 15 -18.57 -18.61 -9.70
CA ILE A 15 -19.87 -18.62 -10.37
C ILE A 15 -20.20 -17.20 -10.80
N SER A 16 -20.71 -17.06 -12.01
CA SER A 16 -21.19 -15.77 -12.53
C SER A 16 -22.47 -15.99 -13.32
N GLY A 17 -23.26 -14.93 -13.37
CA GLY A 17 -24.48 -14.94 -14.17
C GLY A 17 -24.91 -13.52 -14.46
N ALA A 18 -25.72 -13.37 -15.50
CA ALA A 18 -26.29 -12.12 -15.89
C ALA A 18 -27.72 -12.28 -16.38
N THR A 19 -28.54 -11.30 -16.04
CA THR A 19 -29.87 -11.04 -16.62
C THR A 19 -29.84 -9.66 -17.26
N GLU A 20 -30.94 -9.23 -17.85
CA GLU A 20 -31.06 -7.86 -18.37
C GLU A 20 -30.86 -6.78 -17.30
N ARG A 21 -31.07 -7.10 -16.02
CA ARG A 21 -31.07 -6.11 -14.92
C ARG A 21 -30.01 -6.38 -13.87
N VAL A 22 -29.50 -7.60 -13.74
CA VAL A 22 -28.57 -7.94 -12.68
C VAL A 22 -27.44 -8.78 -13.26
N ASN A 23 -26.20 -8.41 -12.97
CA ASN A 23 -25.07 -9.28 -13.15
C ASN A 23 -24.37 -9.51 -11.82
N TYR A 24 -23.87 -10.72 -11.63
CA TYR A 24 -23.16 -11.09 -10.43
C TYR A 24 -21.96 -11.97 -10.74
N TYR A 25 -20.98 -11.87 -9.88
CA TYR A 25 -19.81 -12.73 -9.82
C TYR A 25 -19.52 -13.04 -8.37
N PHE A 26 -19.26 -14.30 -8.08
CA PHE A 26 -18.77 -14.76 -6.78
C PHE A 26 -17.63 -15.73 -6.99
N SER A 27 -16.57 -15.61 -6.21
CA SER A 27 -15.48 -16.58 -6.19
C SER A 27 -14.98 -16.83 -4.79
N LEU A 28 -14.51 -18.06 -4.58
CA LEU A 28 -13.78 -18.49 -3.42
C LEU A 28 -12.43 -19.03 -3.88
N GLY A 29 -11.37 -18.69 -3.19
CA GLY A 29 -10.02 -19.13 -3.50
C GLY A 29 -9.24 -19.47 -2.25
N TYR A 30 -8.36 -20.44 -2.38
CA TYR A 30 -7.37 -20.80 -1.37
C TYR A 30 -6.00 -20.88 -2.03
N ILE A 31 -5.03 -20.21 -1.43
CA ILE A 31 -3.62 -20.31 -1.83
C ILE A 31 -2.87 -20.98 -0.70
N ASN A 32 -2.03 -21.96 -1.07
CA ASN A 32 -0.92 -22.41 -0.26
C ASN A 32 0.37 -22.18 -1.04
N ASN A 33 1.30 -21.43 -0.45
CA ASN A 33 2.56 -21.09 -1.07
C ASN A 33 3.72 -21.44 -0.16
N GLU A 34 4.50 -22.41 -0.57
CA GLU A 34 5.78 -22.76 0.05
C GLU A 34 6.89 -22.09 -0.73
N GLY A 35 7.68 -21.26 -0.06
CA GLY A 35 8.80 -20.55 -0.65
C GLY A 35 10.01 -21.43 -0.92
N ALA A 36 10.95 -20.94 -1.72
CA ALA A 36 12.23 -21.60 -1.96
C ALA A 36 13.14 -21.63 -0.72
N VAL A 37 12.88 -20.82 0.28
CA VAL A 37 13.51 -20.84 1.60
C VAL A 37 12.55 -21.52 2.55
N GLN A 38 13.04 -22.55 3.25
CA GLN A 38 12.19 -23.29 4.19
C GLN A 38 11.64 -22.38 5.28
N GLY A 39 10.32 -22.50 5.54
CA GLY A 39 9.56 -21.68 6.48
C GLY A 39 9.15 -20.31 5.97
N ASN A 40 9.55 -19.94 4.77
CA ASN A 40 8.96 -18.79 4.08
C ASN A 40 7.73 -19.27 3.30
N GLU A 41 6.64 -19.43 4.01
CA GLU A 41 5.38 -19.92 3.47
C GLU A 41 4.23 -19.02 3.87
N TYR A 42 3.15 -19.10 3.14
CA TYR A 42 1.89 -18.49 3.53
C TYR A 42 0.71 -19.27 2.96
N ASN A 43 -0.39 -19.22 3.66
CA ASN A 43 -1.68 -19.63 3.14
C ASN A 43 -2.67 -18.47 3.21
N ALA A 44 -3.62 -18.44 2.29
CA ALA A 44 -4.64 -17.41 2.26
C ALA A 44 -5.97 -17.95 1.74
N PHE A 45 -7.02 -17.67 2.47
CA PHE A 45 -8.39 -17.78 1.98
C PHE A 45 -8.81 -16.43 1.36
N ARG A 46 -9.47 -16.48 0.21
CA ARG A 46 -9.94 -15.31 -0.53
C ARG A 46 -11.38 -15.51 -0.96
N SER A 47 -12.16 -14.43 -0.87
CA SER A 47 -13.46 -14.37 -1.52
C SER A 47 -13.64 -13.05 -2.25
N ASN A 48 -14.30 -13.10 -3.38
CA ASN A 48 -14.71 -11.93 -4.11
C ASN A 48 -16.19 -12.05 -4.47
N MET A 49 -16.95 -11.01 -4.17
CA MET A 49 -18.35 -10.90 -4.54
C MET A 49 -18.55 -9.57 -5.26
N LYS A 50 -19.07 -9.62 -6.48
CA LYS A 50 -19.46 -8.45 -7.25
C LYS A 50 -20.89 -8.60 -7.71
N ILE A 51 -21.67 -7.55 -7.50
CA ILE A 51 -23.04 -7.45 -7.99
C ILE A 51 -23.25 -6.06 -8.57
N ASN A 52 -23.88 -5.99 -9.73
CA ASN A 52 -24.40 -4.75 -10.30
C ASN A 52 -25.85 -4.98 -10.69
N ALA A 53 -26.71 -4.03 -10.33
CA ALA A 53 -28.14 -4.12 -10.57
C ALA A 53 -28.67 -2.82 -11.17
N LYS A 54 -29.38 -2.93 -12.27
CA LYS A 54 -30.19 -1.87 -12.87
C LYS A 54 -31.55 -1.89 -12.18
N ILE A 55 -31.72 -1.07 -11.15
CA ILE A 55 -32.92 -1.01 -10.33
C ILE A 55 -34.08 -0.42 -11.15
N THR A 56 -33.79 0.65 -11.87
CA THR A 56 -34.67 1.29 -12.83
C THR A 56 -33.87 1.65 -14.08
N ASP A 57 -34.51 2.22 -15.10
CA ASP A 57 -33.78 2.66 -16.30
C ASP A 57 -32.85 3.84 -16.05
N TRP A 58 -33.06 4.55 -14.95
CA TRP A 58 -32.26 5.70 -14.55
C TRP A 58 -31.34 5.45 -13.34
N LEU A 59 -31.47 4.31 -12.60
CA LEU A 59 -30.72 3.99 -11.41
C LEU A 59 -30.04 2.63 -11.53
N GLU A 60 -28.70 2.64 -11.48
CA GLU A 60 -27.85 1.47 -11.36
C GLU A 60 -27.11 1.52 -10.02
N VAL A 61 -27.01 0.39 -9.33
CA VAL A 61 -26.26 0.23 -8.09
C VAL A 61 -25.31 -0.96 -8.20
N GLY A 62 -24.18 -0.87 -7.54
CA GLY A 62 -23.22 -1.95 -7.51
C GLY A 62 -22.52 -2.07 -6.16
N ALA A 63 -22.10 -3.28 -5.87
CA ALA A 63 -21.25 -3.61 -4.73
C ALA A 63 -20.15 -4.58 -5.17
N ASN A 64 -18.92 -4.32 -4.70
CA ASN A 64 -17.80 -5.23 -4.82
C ASN A 64 -17.20 -5.42 -3.44
N VAL A 65 -17.14 -6.66 -2.97
CA VAL A 65 -16.62 -7.04 -1.67
C VAL A 65 -15.51 -8.05 -1.86
N ASN A 66 -14.30 -7.70 -1.45
CA ASN A 66 -13.14 -8.58 -1.46
C ASN A 66 -12.71 -8.83 -0.02
N PHE A 67 -12.66 -10.08 0.35
CA PHE A 67 -12.17 -10.52 1.64
C PHE A 67 -10.95 -11.41 1.45
N GLN A 68 -9.94 -11.22 2.28
CA GLN A 68 -8.77 -12.09 2.35
C GLN A 68 -8.37 -12.27 3.81
N ASP A 69 -8.16 -13.53 4.19
CA ASP A 69 -7.53 -13.90 5.45
C ASP A 69 -6.26 -14.69 5.14
N ARG A 70 -5.13 -14.21 5.64
CA ARG A 70 -3.81 -14.75 5.35
C ARG A 70 -3.05 -15.03 6.63
N SER A 71 -2.52 -16.23 6.73
CA SER A 71 -1.52 -16.63 7.70
C SER A 71 -0.17 -16.77 7.00
N ASP A 72 0.84 -16.12 7.52
CA ASP A 72 2.22 -16.26 7.05
C ASP A 72 2.93 -17.36 7.86
N GLY A 73 3.96 -17.97 7.28
CA GLY A 73 4.72 -19.04 7.92
C GLY A 73 5.39 -18.63 9.22
N ASP A 74 5.78 -19.62 9.95
CA ASP A 74 6.25 -19.60 11.34
C ASP A 74 7.71 -19.15 11.50
N ILE A 75 8.41 -18.75 10.43
CA ILE A 75 9.81 -18.38 10.49
C ILE A 75 9.99 -16.89 10.21
N GLN A 76 10.69 -16.24 11.12
CA GLN A 76 11.22 -14.93 10.87
C GLN A 76 12.48 -15.03 9.98
N VAL A 77 12.29 -15.13 8.67
CA VAL A 77 13.39 -15.07 7.73
C VAL A 77 13.78 -13.61 7.53
N SER A 78 14.77 -13.15 8.25
CA SER A 78 15.46 -11.90 7.91
C SER A 78 16.43 -12.20 6.77
N LEU A 79 16.12 -11.79 5.56
CA LEU A 79 17.03 -11.86 4.41
C LEU A 79 18.15 -10.80 4.48
N GLY A 80 18.43 -10.26 5.67
CA GLY A 80 19.53 -9.35 5.91
C GLY A 80 20.92 -10.02 5.77
N SER A 81 21.95 -9.21 5.73
CA SER A 81 23.35 -9.64 5.55
C SER A 81 23.77 -10.76 6.50
N ASN A 82 23.36 -10.70 7.76
CA ASN A 82 23.70 -11.72 8.77
C ASN A 82 23.11 -13.10 8.43
N TYR A 83 21.92 -13.15 7.85
CA TYR A 83 21.32 -14.41 7.43
C TYR A 83 22.10 -15.06 6.28
N TRP A 84 22.39 -14.28 5.22
CA TRP A 84 23.14 -14.76 4.07
C TRP A 84 24.57 -15.10 4.44
N ASP A 85 25.28 -14.19 5.13
CA ASP A 85 26.68 -14.35 5.47
C ASP A 85 26.91 -15.50 6.47
N ASN A 86 26.11 -15.58 7.52
CA ASN A 86 26.33 -16.53 8.59
C ASN A 86 25.72 -17.91 8.29
N ASN A 87 24.55 -17.97 7.66
CA ASN A 87 23.85 -19.23 7.46
C ASN A 87 24.14 -19.88 6.11
N MET A 88 24.43 -19.09 5.07
CA MET A 88 24.50 -19.61 3.71
C MET A 88 25.90 -19.52 3.11
N LEU A 89 26.61 -18.40 3.28
CA LEU A 89 27.90 -18.20 2.61
C LEU A 89 29.08 -18.76 3.42
N ARG A 90 28.95 -18.83 4.75
CA ARG A 90 30.03 -19.28 5.63
C ARG A 90 29.99 -20.78 5.96
N ASN A 91 28.89 -21.48 5.66
CA ASN A 91 28.80 -22.91 5.85
C ASN A 91 29.40 -23.67 4.65
N SER A 92 30.27 -24.62 4.90
CA SER A 92 30.73 -25.55 3.88
C SER A 92 29.59 -26.50 3.47
N PRO A 93 29.52 -26.93 2.21
CA PRO A 93 28.62 -27.99 1.79
C PRO A 93 28.83 -29.32 2.52
N TYR A 94 29.97 -29.51 3.13
CA TYR A 94 30.32 -30.72 3.92
C TYR A 94 30.05 -30.56 5.42
N ALA A 95 29.61 -29.38 5.87
CA ALA A 95 29.28 -29.18 7.27
C ALA A 95 28.01 -29.95 7.65
N SER A 96 28.06 -30.67 8.77
CA SER A 96 26.89 -31.37 9.29
C SER A 96 25.94 -30.38 10.01
N MET A 97 24.68 -30.48 9.74
CA MET A 97 23.64 -29.75 10.49
C MET A 97 23.39 -30.37 11.87
N TYR A 98 23.86 -31.59 12.09
CA TYR A 98 23.60 -32.37 13.29
C TYR A 98 24.88 -32.80 13.96
N ASP A 99 24.87 -32.85 15.30
CA ASP A 99 25.89 -33.44 16.10
C ASP A 99 25.84 -35.01 16.00
N ASN A 100 26.75 -35.66 16.68
CA ASN A 100 26.84 -37.15 16.71
C ASN A 100 25.62 -37.81 17.39
N ASN A 101 24.84 -37.05 18.14
CA ASN A 101 23.63 -37.52 18.83
C ASN A 101 22.35 -37.24 18.05
N GLY A 102 22.45 -36.57 16.88
CA GLY A 102 21.32 -36.21 16.04
C GLY A 102 20.62 -34.90 16.43
N ASN A 103 21.18 -34.08 17.33
CA ASN A 103 20.69 -32.75 17.64
C ASN A 103 21.26 -31.74 16.66
N TYR A 104 20.54 -30.64 16.46
CA TYR A 104 21.07 -29.55 15.62
C TYR A 104 22.36 -28.97 16.20
N GLU A 105 23.41 -28.89 15.37
CA GLU A 105 24.68 -28.23 15.71
C GLU A 105 24.54 -26.73 15.46
N GLN A 106 24.85 -25.90 16.47
CA GLN A 106 24.70 -24.44 16.35
C GLN A 106 25.71 -23.83 15.36
N TYR A 107 26.95 -24.34 15.38
CA TYR A 107 28.07 -23.87 14.55
C TYR A 107 28.67 -25.01 13.73
N PRO A 108 28.09 -25.39 12.59
CA PRO A 108 28.43 -26.61 11.87
C PRO A 108 29.89 -26.69 11.40
N MET A 109 30.59 -25.56 11.30
CA MET A 109 31.96 -25.50 10.75
C MET A 109 33.04 -25.74 11.77
N SER A 110 32.86 -25.31 13.01
CA SER A 110 34.01 -25.30 13.98
C SER A 110 33.57 -25.37 15.42
N GLY A 111 32.28 -25.38 15.73
CA GLY A 111 31.83 -25.21 17.11
C GLY A 111 32.18 -23.85 17.72
N LEU A 112 32.75 -22.92 16.95
CA LEU A 112 33.20 -21.60 17.40
C LEU A 112 32.34 -20.48 16.79
N PRO A 113 31.83 -19.56 17.62
CA PRO A 113 30.96 -18.47 17.15
C PRO A 113 31.63 -17.52 16.15
N THR A 114 32.95 -17.43 16.17
CA THR A 114 33.70 -16.40 15.43
C THR A 114 34.18 -16.81 14.03
N ASN A 115 34.28 -18.12 13.73
CA ASN A 115 34.91 -18.59 12.50
C ASN A 115 34.01 -19.48 11.64
N GLY A 116 32.84 -19.85 12.10
CA GLY A 116 31.93 -20.75 11.39
C GLY A 116 30.68 -20.09 10.92
N GLY A 117 30.03 -20.73 9.97
CA GLY A 117 28.65 -20.44 9.64
C GLY A 117 27.72 -20.83 10.78
N TYR A 118 26.58 -20.30 10.78
CA TYR A 118 25.52 -20.55 11.75
C TYR A 118 24.48 -21.51 11.19
N ASN A 119 23.91 -22.36 12.02
CA ASN A 119 22.85 -23.27 11.59
C ASN A 119 21.49 -22.61 11.81
N TYR A 120 20.88 -22.26 10.72
CA TYR A 120 19.54 -21.66 10.68
C TYR A 120 18.46 -22.48 11.43
N TYR A 121 18.55 -23.82 11.39
CA TYR A 121 17.58 -24.68 12.05
C TYR A 121 17.77 -24.79 13.55
N PHE A 122 18.95 -24.41 14.05
CA PHE A 122 19.23 -24.49 15.46
C PHE A 122 18.29 -23.60 16.27
N ASP A 123 18.14 -22.34 15.87
CA ASP A 123 17.29 -21.38 16.58
C ASP A 123 15.82 -21.70 16.48
N ARG A 124 15.37 -22.34 15.40
CA ARG A 124 13.96 -22.71 15.21
C ARG A 124 13.37 -23.54 16.34
N GLN A 125 14.20 -24.26 17.06
CA GLN A 125 13.77 -25.06 18.22
C GLN A 125 13.35 -24.20 19.41
N TYR A 126 13.77 -22.93 19.42
CA TYR A 126 13.62 -22.00 20.53
C TYR A 126 12.72 -20.82 20.22
N TYR A 127 12.14 -20.79 19.03
CA TYR A 127 11.27 -19.72 18.57
C TYR A 127 9.95 -20.26 18.08
N ASP A 128 8.92 -19.50 18.36
CA ASP A 128 7.61 -19.67 17.72
C ASP A 128 7.12 -18.31 17.22
N LEU A 129 6.56 -18.29 16.02
CA LEU A 129 6.09 -17.08 15.35
C LEU A 129 4.76 -17.36 14.66
N GLU A 130 3.78 -16.55 15.00
CA GLU A 130 2.47 -16.54 14.33
C GLU A 130 2.19 -15.13 13.85
N LYS A 131 2.00 -14.95 12.56
CA LYS A 131 1.64 -13.65 11.97
C LYS A 131 0.68 -13.82 10.81
N GLY A 132 -0.07 -12.79 10.56
CA GLY A 132 -1.01 -12.78 9.46
C GLY A 132 -1.78 -11.49 9.36
N TYR A 133 -2.66 -11.42 8.37
CA TYR A 133 -3.54 -10.29 8.22
C TYR A 133 -4.87 -10.68 7.58
N THR A 134 -5.89 -9.94 7.98
CA THR A 134 -7.23 -10.01 7.40
C THR A 134 -7.51 -8.69 6.71
N VAL A 135 -7.98 -8.73 5.46
CA VAL A 135 -8.33 -7.54 4.66
C VAL A 135 -9.76 -7.66 4.18
N LEU A 136 -10.52 -6.59 4.38
CA LEU A 136 -11.84 -6.41 3.79
C LEU A 136 -11.82 -5.13 2.95
N ASN A 137 -11.88 -5.27 1.62
CA ASN A 137 -12.05 -4.16 0.69
C ASN A 137 -13.47 -4.18 0.15
N THR A 138 -14.14 -3.04 0.24
CA THR A 138 -15.49 -2.90 -0.28
C THR A 138 -15.59 -1.69 -1.17
N ILE A 139 -16.41 -1.78 -2.22
CA ILE A 139 -16.75 -0.65 -3.08
C ILE A 139 -18.25 -0.68 -3.27
N PHE A 140 -18.92 0.40 -2.93
CA PHE A 140 -20.32 0.61 -3.24
C PHE A 140 -20.44 1.76 -4.23
N ASN A 141 -21.19 1.57 -5.28
CA ASN A 141 -21.41 2.58 -6.30
C ASN A 141 -22.88 2.70 -6.65
N ALA A 142 -23.27 3.92 -7.01
CA ALA A 142 -24.58 4.21 -7.60
C ALA A 142 -24.38 5.15 -8.78
N LYS A 143 -25.10 4.90 -9.87
CA LYS A 143 -25.13 5.75 -11.05
C LYS A 143 -26.58 6.13 -11.34
N ILE A 144 -26.81 7.42 -11.47
CA ILE A 144 -28.09 8.00 -11.83
C ILE A 144 -27.95 8.65 -13.19
N THR A 145 -28.72 8.18 -14.14
CA THR A 145 -28.84 8.80 -15.48
C THR A 145 -29.97 9.80 -15.45
N LEU A 146 -29.65 11.06 -15.73
CA LEU A 146 -30.58 12.18 -15.69
C LEU A 146 -30.91 12.66 -17.10
N PRO A 147 -32.02 13.42 -17.29
CA PRO A 147 -32.33 14.01 -18.57
C PRO A 147 -31.25 14.97 -19.09
N ALA A 148 -31.33 15.30 -20.38
CA ALA A 148 -30.49 16.30 -21.05
C ALA A 148 -28.99 16.00 -21.09
N GLY A 149 -28.59 14.72 -20.93
CA GLY A 149 -27.20 14.29 -21.00
C GLY A 149 -26.44 14.36 -19.66
N PHE A 150 -27.13 14.57 -18.55
CA PHE A 150 -26.53 14.53 -17.22
C PHE A 150 -26.45 13.10 -16.66
N SER A 151 -25.38 12.82 -15.92
CA SER A 151 -25.27 11.64 -15.06
C SER A 151 -24.63 12.03 -13.74
N TYR A 152 -25.05 11.36 -12.69
CA TYR A 152 -24.42 11.45 -11.37
C TYR A 152 -23.92 10.07 -10.96
N GLN A 153 -22.69 10.00 -10.49
CA GLN A 153 -22.08 8.78 -9.97
C GLN A 153 -21.55 9.02 -8.57
N PHE A 154 -21.95 8.15 -7.67
CA PHE A 154 -21.47 8.07 -6.30
C PHE A 154 -20.63 6.81 -6.14
N ASN A 155 -19.46 6.90 -5.51
CA ASN A 155 -18.65 5.76 -5.08
C ASN A 155 -18.17 5.97 -3.66
N ILE A 156 -18.20 4.91 -2.86
CA ILE A 156 -17.56 4.86 -1.56
C ILE A 156 -16.81 3.53 -1.41
N ALA A 157 -15.57 3.58 -0.96
CA ALA A 157 -14.69 2.44 -0.86
C ALA A 157 -14.06 2.34 0.53
N PRO A 158 -14.78 1.84 1.54
CA PRO A 158 -14.19 1.52 2.84
C PRO A 158 -13.32 0.27 2.76
N ARG A 159 -12.16 0.34 3.40
CA ARG A 159 -11.18 -0.74 3.51
C ARG A 159 -10.77 -0.91 4.96
N TYR A 160 -10.80 -2.15 5.43
CA TYR A 160 -10.26 -2.56 6.71
C TYR A 160 -9.12 -3.54 6.50
N GLN A 161 -8.06 -3.37 7.29
CA GLN A 161 -6.99 -4.34 7.39
C GLN A 161 -6.60 -4.50 8.85
N TRP A 162 -6.56 -5.73 9.32
CA TRP A 162 -6.05 -6.11 10.63
C TRP A 162 -4.82 -6.95 10.42
N PHE A 163 -3.75 -6.61 11.11
CA PHE A 163 -2.51 -7.34 11.13
C PHE A 163 -2.22 -7.77 12.56
N TYR A 164 -1.66 -8.96 12.73
CA TYR A 164 -1.15 -9.43 13.99
C TYR A 164 0.18 -10.13 13.78
N ASP A 165 1.07 -10.04 14.79
CA ASP A 165 2.25 -10.84 14.96
C ASP A 165 2.42 -11.24 16.41
N ARG A 166 2.79 -12.49 16.63
CA ARG A 166 3.11 -13.07 17.93
C ARG A 166 4.42 -13.80 17.79
N TYR A 167 5.34 -13.46 18.65
CA TYR A 167 6.66 -14.06 18.66
C TYR A 167 6.98 -14.48 20.07
N TRP A 168 7.47 -15.69 20.22
CA TRP A 168 7.95 -16.22 21.49
C TRP A 168 9.37 -16.75 21.32
N MET A 169 10.19 -16.56 22.34
CA MET A 169 11.54 -17.09 22.44
C MET A 169 11.69 -17.87 23.74
N SER A 170 12.13 -19.11 23.62
CA SER A 170 12.37 -20.01 24.74
C SER A 170 13.43 -19.47 25.72
N ALA A 171 13.24 -19.81 26.98
CA ALA A 171 14.22 -19.58 28.02
C ALA A 171 15.49 -20.42 27.81
N ASP A 172 15.41 -21.51 27.08
CA ASP A 172 16.47 -22.49 26.87
C ASP A 172 17.38 -22.16 25.70
N LEU A 173 17.12 -21.06 24.96
CA LEU A 173 17.98 -20.63 23.88
C LEU A 173 19.42 -20.39 24.40
N PRO A 174 20.40 -21.13 23.92
CA PRO A 174 21.80 -20.98 24.34
C PRO A 174 22.33 -19.57 24.08
N ASN A 175 23.06 -19.04 25.00
CA ASN A 175 23.69 -17.71 24.94
C ASN A 175 22.71 -16.52 24.87
N ALA A 176 21.38 -16.76 24.99
CA ALA A 176 20.46 -15.66 25.15
C ALA A 176 20.58 -15.04 26.54
N SER A 177 20.53 -13.72 26.61
CA SER A 177 20.42 -13.04 27.91
C SER A 177 19.00 -13.21 28.45
N ALA A 178 18.85 -13.13 29.78
CA ALA A 178 17.53 -13.15 30.41
C ALA A 178 16.62 -12.00 29.89
N ALA A 179 17.21 -10.88 29.46
CA ALA A 179 16.51 -9.76 28.88
C ALA A 179 15.91 -10.07 27.49
N ASP A 180 16.51 -10.98 26.76
CA ASP A 180 16.08 -11.33 25.39
C ASP A 180 14.95 -12.34 25.39
N ARG A 181 14.84 -13.16 26.44
CA ARG A 181 13.80 -14.18 26.57
C ARG A 181 12.43 -13.55 26.82
N GLY A 182 11.47 -13.86 25.97
CA GLY A 182 10.16 -13.26 26.16
C GLY A 182 9.16 -13.48 25.06
N VAL A 183 8.10 -12.72 25.15
CA VAL A 183 6.99 -12.71 24.19
C VAL A 183 6.84 -11.32 23.61
N ASN A 184 6.76 -11.24 22.30
CA ASN A 184 6.35 -10.06 21.59
C ASN A 184 4.94 -10.29 21.00
N ARG A 185 4.04 -9.34 21.19
CA ARG A 185 2.69 -9.38 20.60
C ARG A 185 2.39 -8.01 20.00
N GLY A 186 2.26 -8.00 18.68
CA GLY A 186 1.91 -6.83 17.91
C GLY A 186 0.54 -6.99 17.23
N TRP A 187 -0.20 -5.93 17.16
CA TRP A 187 -1.36 -5.82 16.30
C TRP A 187 -1.48 -4.42 15.74
N SER A 188 -2.02 -4.35 14.55
CA SER A 188 -2.32 -3.06 13.93
C SER A 188 -3.63 -3.13 13.15
N LYS A 189 -4.21 -1.98 12.98
CA LYS A 189 -5.43 -1.79 12.20
C LYS A 189 -5.27 -0.59 11.29
N ASN A 190 -5.57 -0.80 10.01
CA ASN A 190 -5.81 0.26 9.04
C ASN A 190 -7.31 0.36 8.77
N PHE A 191 -7.81 1.57 8.79
CA PHE A 191 -9.12 1.90 8.26
C PHE A 191 -8.99 3.05 7.29
N ASP A 192 -9.27 2.77 6.03
CA ASP A 192 -9.23 3.73 4.95
C ASP A 192 -10.64 3.84 4.36
N TRP A 193 -11.06 5.01 4.00
CA TRP A 193 -12.16 5.16 3.09
C TRP A 193 -11.92 6.30 2.11
N ASN A 194 -12.46 6.11 0.94
CA ASN A 194 -12.48 7.14 -0.08
C ASN A 194 -13.89 7.22 -0.65
N LEU A 195 -14.34 8.44 -0.90
CA LEU A 195 -15.65 8.76 -1.42
C LEU A 195 -15.48 9.73 -2.58
N ASN A 196 -16.19 9.49 -3.67
CA ASN A 196 -16.28 10.47 -4.74
C ASN A 196 -17.70 10.62 -5.27
N ASN A 197 -18.04 11.86 -5.58
CA ASN A 197 -19.24 12.29 -6.23
C ASN A 197 -18.86 12.89 -7.57
N THR A 198 -19.39 12.35 -8.66
CA THR A 198 -19.09 12.82 -10.01
C THR A 198 -20.38 13.19 -10.73
N ILE A 199 -20.46 14.43 -11.19
CA ILE A 199 -21.51 14.89 -12.09
C ILE A 199 -20.88 15.07 -13.47
N THR A 200 -21.45 14.41 -14.47
CA THR A 200 -21.02 14.55 -15.86
C THR A 200 -22.20 15.02 -16.70
N TRP A 201 -21.92 16.02 -17.51
CA TRP A 201 -22.81 16.46 -18.60
C TRP A 201 -22.11 16.16 -19.92
N ASP A 202 -22.76 15.38 -20.76
CA ASP A 202 -22.27 14.98 -22.07
C ASP A 202 -23.33 15.28 -23.13
N LYS A 203 -22.95 16.07 -24.15
CA LYS A 203 -23.91 16.53 -25.16
C LYS A 203 -23.22 16.80 -26.49
N ILE A 204 -23.92 16.37 -27.55
CA ILE A 204 -23.55 16.64 -28.93
C ILE A 204 -24.55 17.60 -29.54
N PHE A 205 -24.07 18.67 -30.15
CA PHE A 205 -24.83 19.67 -30.88
C PHE A 205 -24.27 19.80 -32.32
N GLY A 206 -24.81 19.07 -33.24
CA GLY A 206 -24.28 18.97 -34.59
C GLY A 206 -22.87 18.41 -34.60
N GLU A 207 -21.90 19.19 -35.02
CA GLU A 207 -20.47 18.81 -35.06
C GLU A 207 -19.72 19.16 -33.77
N HIS A 208 -20.39 19.68 -32.75
CA HIS A 208 -19.82 20.09 -31.48
C HIS A 208 -20.12 19.06 -30.39
N HIS A 209 -19.10 18.51 -29.74
CA HIS A 209 -19.22 17.59 -28.61
C HIS A 209 -18.66 18.25 -27.37
N PHE A 210 -19.46 18.31 -26.31
CA PHE A 210 -19.07 18.84 -24.99
C PHE A 210 -19.21 17.76 -23.93
N THR A 211 -18.17 17.62 -23.11
CA THR A 211 -18.26 16.84 -21.87
C THR A 211 -17.73 17.71 -20.71
N ALA A 212 -18.64 18.03 -19.78
CA ALA A 212 -18.27 18.73 -18.54
C ALA A 212 -18.38 17.79 -17.37
N THR A 213 -17.35 17.73 -16.52
CA THR A 213 -17.30 16.86 -15.36
C THR A 213 -16.94 17.67 -14.12
N LEU A 214 -17.71 17.50 -13.04
CA LEU A 214 -17.42 18.02 -11.72
C LEU A 214 -17.26 16.85 -10.77
N VAL A 215 -16.18 16.85 -9.99
CA VAL A 215 -15.88 15.79 -9.02
C VAL A 215 -15.63 16.42 -7.65
N GLN A 216 -16.23 15.84 -6.64
CA GLN A 216 -15.89 16.06 -5.23
C GLN A 216 -15.37 14.75 -4.66
N GLU A 217 -14.20 14.77 -4.05
CA GLU A 217 -13.57 13.63 -3.40
C GLU A 217 -13.34 13.94 -1.93
N ALA A 218 -13.40 12.90 -1.11
CA ALA A 218 -12.98 12.95 0.28
C ALA A 218 -12.36 11.60 0.65
N GLU A 219 -11.33 11.64 1.48
CA GLU A 219 -10.69 10.45 2.00
C GLU A 219 -10.27 10.62 3.45
N GLU A 220 -10.20 9.53 4.16
CA GLU A 220 -9.66 9.43 5.49
C GLU A 220 -8.80 8.19 5.60
N HIS A 221 -7.67 8.34 6.24
CA HIS A 221 -6.77 7.26 6.63
C HIS A 221 -6.58 7.26 8.13
N ARG A 222 -6.78 6.09 8.75
CA ARG A 222 -6.50 5.84 10.16
C ARG A 222 -5.70 4.56 10.30
N TYR A 223 -4.55 4.70 10.90
CA TYR A 223 -3.72 3.57 11.30
C TYR A 223 -3.44 3.65 12.78
N TRP A 224 -3.53 2.54 13.46
CA TRP A 224 -2.99 2.40 14.80
C TRP A 224 -2.39 1.03 15.03
N SER A 225 -1.35 1.02 15.83
CA SER A 225 -0.65 -0.18 16.22
C SER A 225 -0.27 -0.15 17.68
N ASP A 226 -0.35 -1.30 18.29
CA ASP A 226 0.07 -1.56 19.63
C ASP A 226 1.01 -2.75 19.63
N ASN A 227 2.10 -2.64 20.40
CA ASN A 227 3.08 -3.69 20.57
C ASN A 227 3.38 -3.86 22.05
N VAL A 228 3.32 -5.10 22.51
CA VAL A 228 3.70 -5.52 23.86
C VAL A 228 4.94 -6.38 23.77
N ASN A 229 5.99 -5.94 24.44
CA ASN A 229 7.25 -6.64 24.55
C ASN A 229 7.48 -7.08 25.99
N ALA A 230 7.08 -8.31 26.30
CA ALA A 230 7.22 -8.91 27.62
C ALA A 230 8.57 -9.62 27.71
N ARG A 231 9.41 -9.24 28.67
CA ARG A 231 10.77 -9.74 28.84
C ARG A 231 10.96 -10.45 30.15
N ASN A 232 11.98 -11.32 30.17
CA ASN A 232 12.37 -12.10 31.33
C ASN A 232 11.17 -12.79 32.00
N ILE A 233 10.37 -13.45 31.16
CA ILE A 233 9.21 -14.21 31.60
C ILE A 233 9.69 -15.45 32.34
N THR A 234 9.02 -15.80 33.43
CA THR A 234 9.27 -17.06 34.14
C THR A 234 9.12 -18.21 33.13
N PRO A 235 10.15 -19.06 32.98
CA PRO A 235 10.19 -20.05 31.92
C PRO A 235 9.01 -21.01 31.98
N SER A 236 8.23 -21.02 30.93
CA SER A 236 7.24 -22.07 30.67
C SER A 236 7.02 -22.13 29.17
N ASP A 237 7.76 -22.95 28.48
CA ASP A 237 7.66 -23.17 27.05
C ASP A 237 6.28 -23.74 26.66
N ALA A 238 5.61 -24.42 27.60
CA ALA A 238 4.28 -24.96 27.39
C ALA A 238 3.19 -23.90 27.09
N LEU A 239 3.40 -22.65 27.52
CA LEU A 239 2.46 -21.56 27.30
C LEU A 239 2.86 -20.64 26.11
N GLY A 240 4.14 -20.72 25.65
CA GLY A 240 4.62 -19.93 24.51
C GLY A 240 4.21 -18.46 24.60
N PHE A 241 3.71 -17.92 23.52
CA PHE A 241 3.25 -16.51 23.44
C PHE A 241 1.87 -16.28 24.10
N HIS A 242 1.22 -17.30 24.67
CA HIS A 242 -0.09 -17.13 25.30
C HIS A 242 -0.02 -16.53 26.71
N TYR A 243 1.15 -16.52 27.35
CA TYR A 243 1.32 -16.04 28.70
C TYR A 243 2.37 -14.96 28.83
N THR A 244 1.97 -13.79 29.32
CA THR A 244 2.86 -12.63 29.52
C THR A 244 2.91 -12.11 30.96
N GLN A 245 2.06 -12.64 31.86
CA GLN A 245 1.89 -12.10 33.21
C GLN A 245 3.13 -12.32 34.11
N GLY A 246 3.94 -13.36 33.83
CA GLY A 246 5.19 -13.63 34.53
C GLY A 246 6.37 -12.73 34.11
N ALA A 247 6.15 -11.77 33.22
CA ALA A 247 7.21 -10.92 32.72
C ALA A 247 7.76 -9.96 33.78
N ASN A 248 9.06 -9.65 33.68
CA ASN A 248 9.68 -8.62 34.47
C ASN A 248 9.19 -7.24 34.01
N LYS A 249 8.47 -6.53 34.86
CA LYS A 249 7.84 -5.24 34.53
C LYS A 249 8.86 -4.14 34.21
N THR A 250 10.05 -4.19 34.77
CA THR A 250 11.08 -3.17 34.52
C THR A 250 11.85 -3.41 33.23
N GLN A 251 11.83 -4.64 32.70
CA GLN A 251 12.47 -5.02 31.44
C GLN A 251 11.47 -5.13 30.27
N SER A 252 10.18 -5.10 30.59
CA SER A 252 9.12 -5.19 29.60
C SER A 252 8.68 -3.79 29.18
N GLY A 253 8.19 -3.68 27.96
CA GLY A 253 7.75 -2.42 27.38
C GLY A 253 6.51 -2.56 26.52
N PHE A 254 5.96 -1.44 26.17
CA PHE A 254 4.93 -1.31 25.16
C PHE A 254 5.27 -0.14 24.25
N SER A 255 4.78 -0.19 23.03
CA SER A 255 4.81 0.93 22.11
C SER A 255 3.50 1.04 21.37
N THR A 256 3.10 2.25 21.10
CA THR A 256 1.91 2.56 20.30
C THR A 256 2.28 3.52 19.19
N ASN A 257 1.58 3.44 18.09
CA ASN A 257 1.72 4.40 16.99
C ASN A 257 0.36 4.62 16.35
N ASP A 258 -0.01 5.89 16.18
CA ASP A 258 -1.24 6.31 15.53
C ASP A 258 -0.92 7.26 14.39
N THR A 259 -1.56 7.04 13.26
CA THR A 259 -1.51 7.94 12.11
C THR A 259 -2.93 8.23 11.64
N HIS A 260 -3.24 9.52 11.52
CA HIS A 260 -4.54 9.96 11.04
C HIS A 260 -4.38 11.15 10.11
N TYR A 261 -4.93 11.04 8.91
CA TYR A 261 -5.07 12.18 8.01
C TYR A 261 -6.37 12.13 7.22
N THR A 262 -6.75 13.29 6.74
CA THR A 262 -7.88 13.47 5.84
C THR A 262 -7.47 14.30 4.64
N ALA A 263 -8.13 14.06 3.51
CA ALA A 263 -8.00 14.90 2.35
C ALA A 263 -9.36 15.12 1.67
N ALA A 264 -9.48 16.26 1.02
CA ALA A 264 -10.66 16.62 0.23
C ALA A 264 -10.24 17.30 -1.06
N SER A 265 -10.96 17.01 -2.15
CA SER A 265 -10.62 17.53 -3.46
C SER A 265 -11.85 17.92 -4.24
N TYR A 266 -11.70 18.98 -5.03
CA TYR A 266 -12.71 19.44 -5.98
C TYR A 266 -12.06 19.57 -7.35
N LEU A 267 -12.69 18.98 -8.37
CA LEU A 267 -12.18 18.99 -9.73
C LEU A 267 -13.29 19.41 -10.69
N GLY A 268 -12.95 20.30 -11.61
CA GLY A 268 -13.73 20.63 -12.77
C GLY A 268 -12.95 20.35 -14.05
N ARG A 269 -13.56 19.66 -15.00
CA ARG A 269 -13.00 19.35 -16.33
C ARG A 269 -14.00 19.71 -17.41
N LEU A 270 -13.50 20.36 -18.45
CA LEU A 270 -14.23 20.59 -19.68
C LEU A 270 -13.45 19.95 -20.83
N PHE A 271 -14.11 19.09 -21.56
CA PHE A 271 -13.67 18.58 -22.85
C PHE A 271 -14.60 19.14 -23.94
N TYR A 272 -14.00 19.57 -25.03
CA TYR A 272 -14.70 20.04 -26.20
C TYR A 272 -14.06 19.47 -27.45
N SER A 273 -14.87 18.95 -28.38
CA SER A 273 -14.45 18.51 -29.70
C SER A 273 -15.29 19.18 -30.76
N PHE A 274 -14.63 19.64 -31.83
CA PHE A 274 -15.31 20.15 -33.02
C PHE A 274 -14.92 19.28 -34.22
N LYS A 275 -15.93 18.67 -34.86
CA LYS A 275 -15.76 17.73 -35.99
C LYS A 275 -14.86 16.55 -35.69
N ASP A 276 -14.67 16.17 -34.41
CA ASP A 276 -13.70 15.20 -33.95
C ASP A 276 -12.25 15.46 -34.42
N ARG A 277 -12.01 16.68 -34.87
CA ARG A 277 -10.78 17.16 -35.46
C ARG A 277 -9.99 18.09 -34.54
N TYR A 278 -10.71 19.04 -33.93
CA TYR A 278 -10.11 19.99 -32.97
C TYR A 278 -10.62 19.72 -31.58
N MET A 279 -9.72 19.41 -30.67
CA MET A 279 -10.07 19.02 -29.30
C MET A 279 -9.40 19.94 -28.31
N PHE A 280 -10.16 20.34 -27.31
CA PHE A 280 -9.71 21.09 -26.15
C PHE A 280 -10.06 20.34 -24.86
N THR A 281 -9.11 20.30 -23.91
CA THR A 281 -9.38 19.84 -22.54
C THR A 281 -8.82 20.87 -21.57
N GLY A 282 -9.66 21.35 -20.66
CA GLY A 282 -9.28 22.18 -19.53
C GLY A 282 -9.63 21.48 -18.23
N THR A 283 -8.70 21.47 -17.27
CA THR A 283 -8.94 20.89 -15.94
C THR A 283 -8.46 21.86 -14.88
N PHE A 284 -9.25 22.02 -13.83
CA PHE A 284 -8.86 22.70 -12.60
C PHE A 284 -9.14 21.79 -11.42
N ARG A 285 -8.17 21.67 -10.51
CA ARG A 285 -8.29 20.87 -9.30
C ARG A 285 -7.81 21.65 -8.09
N ARG A 286 -8.55 21.55 -7.00
CA ARG A 286 -8.17 22.09 -5.70
C ARG A 286 -8.16 20.96 -4.69
N ASP A 287 -7.00 20.72 -4.07
CA ASP A 287 -6.74 19.63 -3.14
C ASP A 287 -6.40 20.18 -1.76
N GLY A 288 -7.07 19.65 -0.74
CA GLY A 288 -6.79 19.90 0.67
C GLY A 288 -6.23 18.65 1.34
N TYR A 289 -5.26 18.83 2.23
CA TYR A 289 -4.63 17.75 2.97
C TYR A 289 -4.29 18.17 4.39
N SER A 290 -4.73 17.39 5.38
CA SER A 290 -4.57 17.71 6.80
C SER A 290 -3.11 17.64 7.30
N GLY A 291 -2.21 16.96 6.57
CA GLY A 291 -0.80 16.86 6.90
C GLY A 291 0.03 18.11 6.52
N PHE A 292 -0.56 19.09 5.81
CA PHE A 292 0.10 20.36 5.51
C PHE A 292 -0.07 21.39 6.62
N GLY A 293 0.74 22.44 6.56
CA GLY A 293 0.71 23.53 7.51
C GLY A 293 -0.64 24.24 7.54
N SER A 294 -1.04 24.71 8.72
CA SER A 294 -2.34 25.36 8.94
C SER A 294 -2.59 26.57 8.04
N ASN A 295 -1.53 27.20 7.54
CA ASN A 295 -1.61 28.36 6.64
C ASN A 295 -1.87 27.95 5.18
N ASN A 296 -1.45 26.74 4.76
CA ASN A 296 -1.47 26.30 3.37
C ASN A 296 -2.03 24.86 3.20
N PRO A 297 -3.18 24.51 3.77
CA PRO A 297 -3.71 23.15 3.65
C PRO A 297 -4.21 22.82 2.24
N TRP A 298 -4.41 23.83 1.38
CA TRP A 298 -4.95 23.70 0.05
C TRP A 298 -3.93 24.01 -1.05
N GLY A 299 -3.87 23.13 -2.07
CA GLY A 299 -3.17 23.34 -3.33
C GLY A 299 -4.15 23.53 -4.50
N ASN A 300 -3.76 24.37 -5.47
CA ASN A 300 -4.52 24.53 -6.71
C ASN A 300 -3.65 24.08 -7.89
N PHE A 301 -4.24 23.28 -8.77
CA PHE A 301 -3.60 22.68 -9.92
C PHE A 301 -4.47 22.86 -11.14
N GLY A 302 -3.86 22.99 -12.30
CA GLY A 302 -4.58 23.16 -13.54
C GLY A 302 -3.85 22.52 -14.71
N SER A 303 -4.60 22.15 -15.72
CA SER A 303 -4.04 21.66 -16.97
C SER A 303 -4.88 22.10 -18.16
N VAL A 304 -4.22 22.29 -19.29
CA VAL A 304 -4.81 22.55 -20.59
C VAL A 304 -4.19 21.62 -21.60
N GLY A 305 -5.02 21.02 -22.43
CA GLY A 305 -4.63 20.19 -23.56
C GLY A 305 -5.32 20.60 -24.85
N LEU A 306 -4.56 20.62 -25.92
CA LEU A 306 -5.05 20.86 -27.28
C LEU A 306 -4.66 19.66 -28.15
N SER A 307 -5.56 19.26 -29.03
CA SER A 307 -5.27 18.24 -30.03
C SER A 307 -5.89 18.63 -31.36
N TRP A 308 -5.16 18.33 -32.41
CA TRP A 308 -5.57 18.56 -33.80
C TRP A 308 -5.31 17.33 -34.64
N VAL A 309 -6.37 16.77 -35.22
CA VAL A 309 -6.29 15.66 -36.18
C VAL A 309 -6.11 16.27 -37.55
N PHE A 310 -4.85 16.52 -37.93
CA PHE A 310 -4.54 17.22 -39.17
C PHE A 310 -4.73 16.34 -40.41
N SER A 311 -4.74 15.01 -40.26
CA SER A 311 -5.06 14.10 -41.35
C SER A 311 -6.47 14.30 -41.92
N GLU A 312 -7.42 14.79 -41.09
CA GLU A 312 -8.77 15.05 -41.50
C GLU A 312 -8.98 16.41 -42.22
N GLU A 313 -7.88 17.13 -42.45
CA GLU A 313 -7.94 18.41 -43.15
C GLU A 313 -7.93 18.24 -44.67
N ASN A 314 -8.61 19.14 -45.38
CA ASN A 314 -8.73 19.07 -46.83
C ASN A 314 -7.36 19.07 -47.56
N PHE A 315 -6.33 19.70 -46.94
CA PHE A 315 -5.00 19.74 -47.56
C PHE A 315 -4.25 18.39 -47.42
N MET A 316 -4.76 17.46 -46.60
CA MET A 316 -4.21 16.12 -46.41
C MET A 316 -4.99 15.05 -47.18
N SER A 317 -5.97 15.42 -48.01
CA SER A 317 -6.83 14.48 -48.76
C SER A 317 -6.01 13.46 -49.55
N ASP A 318 -4.91 13.91 -50.19
CA ASP A 318 -4.03 13.04 -50.97
C ASP A 318 -3.14 12.12 -50.12
N ALA A 319 -3.07 12.36 -48.82
CA ALA A 319 -2.33 11.53 -47.88
C ALA A 319 -3.15 10.34 -47.34
N HIS A 320 -4.45 10.33 -47.51
CA HIS A 320 -5.34 9.27 -47.01
C HIS A 320 -4.99 7.88 -47.64
N ASP A 321 -4.33 7.85 -48.79
CA ASP A 321 -3.92 6.61 -49.43
C ASP A 321 -2.81 5.87 -48.63
N TRP A 322 -2.04 6.58 -47.79
CA TRP A 322 -0.96 6.02 -47.04
C TRP A 322 -0.97 6.38 -45.53
N MET A 323 -1.71 7.41 -45.14
CA MET A 323 -1.85 7.85 -43.76
C MET A 323 -3.30 7.70 -43.30
N ASP A 324 -3.52 6.84 -42.32
CA ASP A 324 -4.83 6.64 -41.67
C ASP A 324 -5.12 7.73 -40.64
N MET A 325 -4.13 8.10 -39.84
CA MET A 325 -4.28 9.13 -38.80
C MET A 325 -3.00 9.96 -38.67
N GLY A 326 -3.18 11.26 -38.54
CA GLY A 326 -2.16 12.22 -38.16
C GLY A 326 -2.72 13.21 -37.14
N LYS A 327 -2.16 13.21 -35.90
CA LYS A 327 -2.65 14.02 -34.78
C LYS A 327 -1.51 14.71 -34.04
N LEU A 328 -1.63 16.01 -33.87
CA LEU A 328 -0.72 16.81 -33.04
C LEU A 328 -1.38 17.06 -31.68
N ARG A 329 -0.62 16.92 -30.61
CA ARG A 329 -1.03 17.18 -29.23
C ARG A 329 -0.09 18.16 -28.54
N LEU A 330 -0.66 19.09 -27.79
CA LEU A 330 0.05 20.01 -26.93
C LEU A 330 -0.66 20.03 -25.58
N SER A 331 0.07 19.85 -24.51
CA SER A 331 -0.48 20.01 -23.18
C SER A 331 0.47 20.71 -22.23
N TRP A 332 -0.11 21.39 -21.26
CA TRP A 332 0.56 21.99 -20.14
C TRP A 332 -0.22 21.71 -18.89
N GLY A 333 0.47 21.47 -17.79
CA GLY A 333 -0.20 21.24 -16.51
C GLY A 333 0.72 21.39 -15.31
N THR A 334 0.07 21.45 -14.16
CA THR A 334 0.70 21.46 -12.84
C THR A 334 0.23 20.28 -12.04
N ASN A 335 1.17 19.56 -11.40
CA ASN A 335 0.91 18.47 -10.50
C ASN A 335 1.39 18.81 -9.09
N GLY A 336 0.71 18.27 -8.08
CA GLY A 336 1.07 18.36 -6.68
C GLY A 336 1.57 17.04 -6.13
N ASN A 337 2.54 17.11 -5.21
CA ASN A 337 2.95 15.97 -4.39
C ASN A 337 2.66 16.30 -2.92
N ARG A 338 2.12 15.33 -2.16
CA ARG A 338 1.80 15.46 -0.74
C ARG A 338 2.60 14.53 0.17
N GLU A 339 3.50 13.70 -0.38
CA GLU A 339 4.27 12.73 0.39
C GLU A 339 5.55 13.38 0.94
N PHE A 340 5.50 13.78 2.21
CA PHE A 340 6.63 14.40 2.93
C PHE A 340 7.06 13.58 4.17
N GLY A 341 6.81 12.29 4.21
CA GLY A 341 7.12 11.42 5.34
C GLY A 341 5.99 11.39 6.39
N ASP A 342 6.30 11.79 7.64
CA ASP A 342 5.32 11.76 8.72
C ASP A 342 4.20 12.80 8.53
N VAL A 343 2.93 12.36 8.64
CA VAL A 343 1.74 13.22 8.51
C VAL A 343 1.66 14.31 9.57
N TYR A 344 2.39 14.16 10.67
CA TYR A 344 2.49 15.15 11.75
C TYR A 344 3.73 16.04 11.65
N SER A 345 4.44 16.03 10.50
CA SER A 345 5.68 16.80 10.32
C SER A 345 5.50 18.31 10.48
N THR A 346 4.28 18.83 10.35
CA THR A 346 3.96 20.24 10.56
C THR A 346 3.80 20.65 12.03
N LEU A 347 3.67 19.69 12.93
CA LEU A 347 3.52 19.92 14.35
C LEU A 347 4.88 19.95 15.04
N SER A 348 5.00 20.79 16.08
CA SER A 348 6.15 20.72 16.97
C SER A 348 6.14 19.42 17.78
N ASN A 349 7.32 18.89 18.05
CA ASN A 349 7.47 17.72 18.88
C ASN A 349 8.54 17.91 19.95
N LEU A 350 8.28 17.38 21.14
CA LEU A 350 9.22 17.32 22.25
C LEU A 350 9.70 15.89 22.43
N SER A 351 10.97 15.71 22.67
CA SER A 351 11.58 14.42 22.97
C SER A 351 12.37 14.50 24.27
N LEU A 352 12.49 13.35 24.94
CA LEU A 352 13.38 13.21 26.07
C LEU A 352 14.83 13.19 25.56
N ALA A 353 15.70 13.97 26.20
CA ALA A 353 17.12 13.86 25.92
C ALA A 353 17.66 12.51 26.38
N GLY A 354 18.57 11.93 25.59
CA GLY A 354 19.16 10.61 25.86
C GLY A 354 20.06 10.53 27.12
N GLY A 355 20.10 11.58 27.93
CA GLY A 355 20.88 11.64 29.17
C GLY A 355 20.11 12.30 30.29
N SER A 356 20.35 11.84 31.51
CA SER A 356 19.80 12.47 32.71
C SER A 356 20.63 13.69 33.08
N MET A 357 19.99 14.79 33.42
CA MET A 357 20.62 15.95 34.02
C MET A 357 20.44 15.88 35.53
N VAL A 358 21.49 16.23 36.24
CA VAL A 358 21.47 16.37 37.70
C VAL A 358 21.44 17.86 38.02
N TYR A 359 20.46 18.30 38.76
CA TYR A 359 20.46 19.65 39.33
C TYR A 359 20.38 19.60 40.85
N TYR A 360 20.97 20.60 41.47
CA TYR A 360 21.04 20.70 42.93
C TYR A 360 20.04 21.75 43.42
N GLN A 361 19.19 21.35 44.32
CA GLN A 361 18.24 22.24 44.99
C GLN A 361 18.25 21.98 46.49
N ASN A 362 18.51 23.01 47.28
CA ASN A 362 18.54 22.91 48.76
C ASN A 362 19.49 21.81 49.28
N GLY A 363 20.64 21.63 48.67
CA GLY A 363 21.61 20.62 49.06
C GLY A 363 21.32 19.19 48.59
N ASN A 364 20.20 18.97 47.92
CA ASN A 364 19.84 17.68 47.36
C ASN A 364 20.10 17.62 45.85
N SER A 365 20.59 16.46 45.38
CA SER A 365 20.69 16.19 43.94
C SER A 365 19.39 15.60 43.43
N ASN A 366 18.86 16.15 42.35
CA ASN A 366 17.67 15.64 41.66
C ASN A 366 18.05 15.27 40.24
N VAL A 367 17.65 14.06 39.81
CA VAL A 367 17.87 13.56 38.45
C VAL A 367 16.59 13.82 37.65
N VAL A 368 16.75 14.51 36.52
CA VAL A 368 15.64 14.77 35.59
C VAL A 368 16.04 14.37 34.19
N ASN A 369 15.10 13.88 33.43
CA ASN A 369 15.25 13.67 32.00
C ASN A 369 14.77 14.93 31.27
N PRO A 370 15.66 15.78 30.77
CA PRO A 370 15.28 17.04 30.14
C PRO A 370 14.50 16.78 28.84
N LEU A 371 13.52 17.61 28.60
CA LEU A 371 12.80 17.69 27.35
C LEU A 371 13.53 18.67 26.42
N TYR A 372 13.65 18.32 25.18
CA TYR A 372 14.10 19.25 24.13
C TYR A 372 13.12 19.22 22.96
N MET A 373 13.08 20.31 22.22
CA MET A 373 12.28 20.37 21.00
C MET A 373 13.00 19.60 19.89
N SER A 374 12.50 18.42 19.57
CA SER A 374 13.06 17.57 18.53
C SER A 374 12.63 18.00 17.12
N ARG A 375 11.49 18.71 17.03
CA ARG A 375 10.97 19.25 15.76
C ARG A 375 10.24 20.56 16.01
N LEU A 376 10.53 21.57 15.20
CA LEU A 376 9.81 22.85 15.16
C LEU A 376 8.55 22.69 14.31
N ALA A 377 7.51 23.42 14.67
CA ALA A 377 6.31 23.51 13.85
C ALA A 377 6.62 24.12 12.48
N ALA A 378 6.00 23.59 11.42
CA ALA A 378 6.12 24.11 10.04
C ALA A 378 4.75 24.53 9.50
N PRO A 379 4.15 25.64 10.01
CA PRO A 379 2.79 26.04 9.65
C PRO A 379 2.63 26.47 8.19
N ASN A 380 3.74 26.74 7.51
CA ASN A 380 3.77 27.15 6.09
C ASN A 380 4.12 26.02 5.13
N LEU A 381 4.26 24.76 5.61
CA LEU A 381 4.49 23.62 4.72
C LEU A 381 3.34 23.51 3.73
N GLU A 382 3.65 23.44 2.45
CA GLU A 382 2.68 23.43 1.35
C GLU A 382 2.99 22.33 0.32
N TRP A 383 2.09 22.18 -0.63
CA TRP A 383 2.23 21.27 -1.75
C TRP A 383 3.49 21.55 -2.58
N GLU A 384 4.28 20.53 -2.84
CA GLU A 384 5.29 20.57 -3.88
C GLU A 384 4.57 20.62 -5.25
N LYS A 385 5.00 21.56 -6.12
CA LYS A 385 4.36 21.78 -7.41
C LYS A 385 5.33 21.58 -8.56
N THR A 386 4.99 20.65 -9.43
CA THR A 386 5.70 20.39 -10.67
C THR A 386 4.91 20.96 -11.84
N LYS A 387 5.58 21.65 -12.76
CA LYS A 387 5.00 22.16 -14.01
C LYS A 387 5.61 21.38 -15.18
N ALA A 388 4.76 20.91 -16.08
CA ALA A 388 5.18 20.13 -17.23
C ALA A 388 4.55 20.62 -18.53
N TRP A 389 5.30 20.56 -19.59
CA TRP A 389 4.84 20.71 -20.97
C TRP A 389 5.03 19.38 -21.67
N ASN A 390 4.09 19.06 -22.58
CA ASN A 390 4.20 17.89 -23.41
C ASN A 390 3.75 18.24 -24.82
N ILE A 391 4.53 17.83 -25.83
CA ILE A 391 4.20 17.93 -27.26
C ILE A 391 4.26 16.54 -27.81
N GLY A 392 3.19 16.07 -28.44
CA GLY A 392 3.11 14.73 -28.98
C GLY A 392 2.62 14.74 -30.44
N LEU A 393 3.16 13.84 -31.22
CA LEU A 393 2.72 13.55 -32.58
C LEU A 393 2.34 12.08 -32.67
N ASP A 394 1.09 11.82 -32.99
CA ASP A 394 0.59 10.46 -33.26
C ASP A 394 0.32 10.35 -34.76
N PHE A 395 0.83 9.31 -35.38
CA PHE A 395 0.50 9.03 -36.76
C PHE A 395 0.43 7.52 -37.01
N SER A 396 -0.44 7.16 -37.96
CA SER A 396 -0.68 5.80 -38.38
C SER A 396 -0.56 5.74 -39.90
N ILE A 397 0.24 4.85 -40.41
CA ILE A 397 0.47 4.69 -41.84
C ILE A 397 0.16 3.26 -42.29
N PHE A 398 -0.41 3.13 -43.47
CA PHE A 398 -0.57 1.83 -44.12
C PHE A 398 0.76 1.38 -44.73
N VAL A 399 1.26 0.22 -44.33
CA VAL A 399 2.52 -0.35 -44.86
C VAL A 399 2.23 -1.44 -45.89
N MET A 400 1.12 -2.13 -45.73
CA MET A 400 0.55 -3.14 -46.66
C MET A 400 -0.94 -3.25 -46.41
N GLU A 401 -1.72 -3.85 -47.29
CA GLU A 401 -3.18 -3.95 -47.20
C GLU A 401 -3.73 -4.48 -45.84
N ASP A 402 -2.88 -5.15 -45.02
CA ASP A 402 -3.26 -5.72 -43.71
C ASP A 402 -2.33 -5.31 -42.55
N LEU A 403 -1.38 -4.39 -42.76
CA LEU A 403 -0.45 -3.98 -41.71
C LEU A 403 -0.53 -2.47 -41.41
N LEU A 404 -1.04 -2.14 -40.22
CA LEU A 404 -1.08 -0.79 -39.69
C LEU A 404 0.07 -0.57 -38.70
N LEU A 405 0.94 0.41 -38.96
CA LEU A 405 1.98 0.84 -38.02
C LEU A 405 1.57 2.15 -37.36
N THR A 406 1.48 2.12 -36.02
CA THR A 406 1.16 3.30 -35.19
C THR A 406 2.40 3.76 -34.44
N TRP A 407 2.75 5.03 -34.52
CA TRP A 407 3.85 5.66 -33.82
C TRP A 407 3.33 6.75 -32.89
N ILE A 408 3.83 6.76 -31.65
CA ILE A 408 3.54 7.80 -30.65
C ILE A 408 4.89 8.39 -30.25
N ILE A 409 5.09 9.66 -30.56
CA ILE A 409 6.28 10.41 -30.15
C ILE A 409 5.84 11.39 -29.06
N ILE A 410 6.48 11.33 -27.89
CA ILE A 410 6.16 12.13 -26.72
C ILE A 410 7.38 13.00 -26.39
#